data_18a0f603cca48b0b6cc3902f45aeb5a3
#
_entry.id   18a0f603cca48b0b6cc3902f45aeb5a3
#
_cell.length_a   1.000
_cell.length_b   1.000
_cell.length_c   1.000
_cell.angle_alpha   90.00
_cell.angle_beta   90.00
_cell.angle_gamma   90.00
#
_symmetry.space_group_name_H-M   'P 1'
#
loop_
_entity.id
_entity.type
_entity.pdbx_description
1 polymer ?
#
loop_
_entity_poly.entity_id
_entity_poly.type
_entity_poly.pdbx_seq_one_letter_code
_entity_poly.pdbx_strand_id
1 'polypeptide(L)'
;MKKMIESKTCEYDTAIRCAVRVFPGLASVPNAIRQTAEEIRIRSGYPIIIRTGMQNHITQITPDSEMLAECISAICQNSLHTYEKDIANGFITLYGGHRAGLCGTAVYGNGGLQTVKNFSSINIRIARQHYGAARDLLPLFESKCRSRGLLIVGRALSGKTTILRDLCRCIGGMFRVSLIDERQEIAAVYNGKPCLDVGLMTDVFNGYGKSDGIIRAVRCMSPDYIVTDELGADAESIRQAVNSGSGLIMTAHADSIDEAYRNEGIRTVIDSGAIQHIALVQNHRITAVKQLITAEANAVCTI
;
A
#
# COMPACT_ATOMS: atom_id res chain seq x y z
N MET A 1 -25.33 -4.97 23.82
CA MET A 1 -24.39 -4.64 22.75
C MET A 1 -24.78 -5.40 21.49
N LYS A 2 -25.60 -4.79 20.60
CA LYS A 2 -25.98 -5.41 19.31
C LYS A 2 -24.78 -5.34 18.39
N LYS A 3 -24.19 -6.50 18.04
CA LYS A 3 -23.33 -6.64 16.87
C LYS A 3 -24.15 -6.28 15.64
N MET A 4 -23.91 -5.11 15.09
CA MET A 4 -24.27 -4.83 13.70
C MET A 4 -23.41 -5.77 12.84
N ILE A 5 -24.08 -6.78 12.29
CA ILE A 5 -23.54 -7.56 11.17
C ILE A 5 -23.65 -6.62 9.96
N GLU A 6 -22.66 -5.76 9.75
CA GLU A 6 -22.46 -5.18 8.44
C GLU A 6 -22.19 -6.34 7.50
N SER A 7 -23.09 -6.59 6.57
CA SER A 7 -22.85 -7.48 5.45
C SER A 7 -21.57 -6.99 4.79
N LYS A 8 -20.48 -7.80 4.83
CA LYS A 8 -19.23 -7.48 4.14
C LYS A 8 -19.56 -7.23 2.69
N THR A 9 -19.65 -5.96 2.30
CA THR A 9 -19.79 -5.56 0.91
C THR A 9 -18.60 -6.13 0.17
N CYS A 10 -18.84 -6.86 -0.92
CA CYS A 10 -17.78 -7.46 -1.72
C CYS A 10 -16.87 -6.35 -2.25
N GLU A 11 -15.56 -6.53 -2.20
CA GLU A 11 -14.59 -5.55 -2.72
C GLU A 11 -14.87 -5.18 -4.18
N TYR A 12 -15.36 -6.12 -4.98
CA TYR A 12 -15.83 -5.86 -6.34
C TYR A 12 -16.93 -4.79 -6.39
N ASP A 13 -17.92 -4.88 -5.49
CA ASP A 13 -19.07 -3.94 -5.50
C ASP A 13 -18.63 -2.52 -5.14
N THR A 14 -17.68 -2.39 -4.24
CA THR A 14 -17.09 -1.09 -3.92
C THR A 14 -16.23 -0.56 -5.06
N ALA A 15 -15.50 -1.43 -5.78
CA ALA A 15 -14.66 -1.06 -6.92
C ALA A 15 -15.49 -0.54 -8.11
N ILE A 16 -16.64 -1.14 -8.38
CA ILE A 16 -17.52 -0.73 -9.48
C ILE A 16 -18.45 0.44 -9.13
N ARG A 17 -18.46 0.95 -7.91
CA ARG A 17 -19.41 1.95 -7.41
C ARG A 17 -19.62 3.16 -8.33
N CYS A 18 -18.56 3.66 -8.95
CA CYS A 18 -18.64 4.74 -9.93
C CYS A 18 -19.04 4.21 -11.32
N ALA A 19 -18.45 3.10 -11.74
CA ALA A 19 -18.64 2.52 -13.06
C ALA A 19 -20.05 1.92 -13.24
N VAL A 20 -20.69 1.38 -12.21
CA VAL A 20 -22.00 0.74 -12.29
C VAL A 20 -23.13 1.71 -12.67
N ARG A 21 -22.93 3.01 -12.44
CA ARG A 21 -23.90 4.03 -12.87
C ARG A 21 -24.01 4.13 -14.39
N VAL A 22 -22.89 3.94 -15.07
CA VAL A 22 -22.78 3.97 -16.54
C VAL A 22 -22.95 2.57 -17.12
N PHE A 23 -22.45 1.55 -16.43
CA PHE A 23 -22.46 0.15 -16.85
C PHE A 23 -23.21 -0.73 -15.84
N PRO A 24 -24.55 -0.64 -15.75
CA PRO A 24 -25.34 -1.36 -14.74
C PRO A 24 -25.18 -2.90 -14.82
N GLY A 25 -24.87 -3.44 -15.99
CA GLY A 25 -24.59 -4.86 -16.18
C GLY A 25 -23.38 -5.39 -15.37
N LEU A 26 -22.49 -4.53 -14.89
CA LEU A 26 -21.41 -4.94 -13.98
C LEU A 26 -21.95 -5.48 -12.64
N ALA A 27 -23.12 -5.01 -12.18
CA ALA A 27 -23.75 -5.54 -10.98
C ALA A 27 -24.31 -6.97 -11.16
N SER A 28 -24.54 -7.39 -12.41
CA SER A 28 -25.07 -8.71 -12.75
C SER A 28 -24.01 -9.78 -12.98
N VAL A 29 -22.73 -9.45 -12.79
CA VAL A 29 -21.62 -10.41 -12.92
C VAL A 29 -21.77 -11.51 -11.86
N PRO A 30 -21.58 -12.80 -12.22
CA PRO A 30 -21.73 -13.92 -11.30
C PRO A 30 -20.85 -13.78 -10.05
N ASN A 31 -21.40 -14.16 -8.89
CA ASN A 31 -20.72 -13.99 -7.59
C ASN A 31 -19.37 -14.69 -7.53
N ALA A 32 -19.22 -15.86 -8.17
CA ALA A 32 -17.95 -16.57 -8.25
C ALA A 32 -16.84 -15.74 -8.91
N ILE A 33 -17.14 -14.96 -9.95
CA ILE A 33 -16.22 -14.05 -10.62
C ILE A 33 -15.95 -12.82 -9.74
N ARG A 34 -17.02 -12.23 -9.14
CA ARG A 34 -16.90 -11.03 -8.29
C ARG A 34 -15.99 -11.25 -7.09
N GLN A 35 -16.06 -12.43 -6.45
CA GLN A 35 -15.24 -12.77 -5.28
C GLN A 35 -13.76 -12.92 -5.61
N THR A 36 -13.43 -13.28 -6.85
CA THR A 36 -12.04 -13.52 -7.28
C THR A 36 -11.50 -12.45 -8.24
N ALA A 37 -12.33 -11.46 -8.62
CA ALA A 37 -11.95 -10.39 -9.52
C ALA A 37 -10.78 -9.57 -8.97
N GLU A 38 -9.75 -9.38 -9.77
CA GLU A 38 -8.56 -8.60 -9.44
C GLU A 38 -8.52 -7.27 -10.21
N GLU A 39 -9.07 -7.29 -11.43
CA GLU A 39 -8.95 -6.18 -12.35
C GLU A 39 -10.17 -6.10 -13.27
N ILE A 40 -10.63 -4.87 -13.54
CA ILE A 40 -11.71 -4.59 -14.50
C ILE A 40 -11.17 -3.63 -15.54
N ARG A 41 -11.15 -4.07 -16.80
CA ARG A 41 -10.66 -3.30 -17.95
C ARG A 41 -11.83 -2.80 -18.79
N ILE A 42 -11.93 -1.49 -18.90
CA ILE A 42 -12.97 -0.77 -19.66
C ILE A 42 -12.26 -0.02 -20.78
N ARG A 43 -12.58 -0.32 -22.04
CA ARG A 43 -11.99 0.33 -23.24
C ARG A 43 -13.08 0.67 -24.24
N SER A 44 -12.99 1.86 -24.79
CA SER A 44 -13.93 2.27 -25.87
C SER A 44 -13.86 1.32 -27.07
N GLY A 45 -15.01 0.86 -27.53
CA GLY A 45 -15.14 -0.06 -28.68
C GLY A 45 -14.82 -1.53 -28.41
N TYR A 46 -14.53 -1.92 -27.16
CA TYR A 46 -14.22 -3.31 -26.77
C TYR A 46 -15.07 -3.76 -25.59
N PRO A 47 -15.42 -5.06 -25.51
CA PRO A 47 -16.12 -5.59 -24.35
C PRO A 47 -15.34 -5.35 -23.05
N ILE A 48 -16.05 -5.07 -21.94
CA ILE A 48 -15.44 -4.99 -20.63
C ILE A 48 -14.91 -6.38 -20.22
N ILE A 49 -13.67 -6.41 -19.72
CA ILE A 49 -13.00 -7.64 -19.29
C ILE A 49 -12.80 -7.58 -17.77
N ILE A 50 -13.18 -8.67 -17.08
CA ILE A 50 -12.90 -8.88 -15.67
C ILE A 50 -11.85 -9.97 -15.55
N ARG A 51 -10.72 -9.64 -14.94
CA ARG A 51 -9.62 -10.59 -14.72
C ARG A 51 -9.71 -11.21 -13.33
N THR A 52 -9.54 -12.55 -13.28
CA THR A 52 -9.50 -13.35 -12.06
C THR A 52 -8.27 -14.27 -12.14
N GLY A 53 -7.17 -13.92 -11.44
CA GLY A 53 -5.91 -14.67 -11.60
C GLY A 53 -5.43 -14.71 -13.05
N MET A 54 -5.38 -15.91 -13.64
CA MET A 54 -4.95 -16.12 -15.03
C MET A 54 -6.11 -16.11 -16.04
N GLN A 55 -7.38 -15.94 -15.59
CA GLN A 55 -8.55 -16.01 -16.46
C GLN A 55 -9.10 -14.62 -16.76
N ASN A 56 -9.59 -14.45 -17.99
CA ASN A 56 -10.28 -13.25 -18.45
C ASN A 56 -11.75 -13.58 -18.73
N HIS A 57 -12.66 -12.93 -18.03
CA HIS A 57 -14.09 -13.03 -18.24
C HIS A 57 -14.56 -11.85 -19.08
N ILE A 58 -14.99 -12.13 -20.31
CA ILE A 58 -15.47 -11.13 -21.27
C ILE A 58 -16.94 -10.91 -21.03
N THR A 59 -17.35 -9.67 -20.77
CA THR A 59 -18.77 -9.30 -20.60
C THR A 59 -19.41 -9.00 -21.96
N GLN A 60 -20.72 -8.85 -22.00
CA GLN A 60 -21.46 -8.39 -23.18
C GLN A 60 -21.57 -6.85 -23.27
N ILE A 61 -20.91 -6.13 -22.34
CA ILE A 61 -20.95 -4.67 -22.26
C ILE A 61 -19.81 -4.10 -23.08
N THR A 62 -20.12 -3.37 -24.15
CA THR A 62 -19.13 -2.69 -25.01
C THR A 62 -19.34 -1.18 -24.86
N PRO A 63 -18.47 -0.47 -24.12
CA PRO A 63 -18.51 0.98 -23.96
C PRO A 63 -18.20 1.68 -25.28
N ASP A 64 -18.87 2.78 -25.55
CA ASP A 64 -18.42 3.79 -26.51
C ASP A 64 -17.55 4.87 -25.83
N SER A 65 -17.14 5.89 -26.56
CA SER A 65 -16.31 6.98 -26.03
C SER A 65 -17.07 7.91 -25.11
N GLU A 66 -18.37 8.08 -25.30
CA GLU A 66 -19.23 8.90 -24.42
C GLU A 66 -19.42 8.24 -23.07
N MET A 67 -19.77 6.96 -23.04
CA MET A 67 -19.90 6.15 -21.82
C MET A 67 -18.58 6.11 -21.05
N LEU A 68 -17.45 6.00 -21.76
CA LEU A 68 -16.13 6.03 -21.10
C LEU A 68 -15.87 7.38 -20.44
N ALA A 69 -16.16 8.50 -21.13
CA ALA A 69 -16.01 9.85 -20.59
C ALA A 69 -16.92 10.09 -19.36
N GLU A 70 -18.16 9.61 -19.41
CA GLU A 70 -19.10 9.69 -18.28
C GLU A 70 -18.57 8.89 -17.08
N CYS A 71 -18.04 7.69 -17.31
CA CYS A 71 -17.44 6.88 -16.25
C CYS A 71 -16.22 7.58 -15.60
N ILE A 72 -15.36 8.22 -16.39
CA ILE A 72 -14.22 8.98 -15.89
C ILE A 72 -14.70 10.19 -15.09
N SER A 73 -15.70 10.91 -15.58
CA SER A 73 -16.31 12.02 -14.85
C SER A 73 -16.85 11.58 -13.49
N ALA A 74 -17.51 10.42 -13.44
CA ALA A 74 -18.02 9.84 -12.19
C ALA A 74 -16.87 9.44 -11.23
N ILE A 75 -15.76 8.90 -11.75
CA ILE A 75 -14.55 8.57 -10.99
C ILE A 75 -13.93 9.84 -10.40
N CYS A 76 -13.86 10.91 -11.19
CA CYS A 76 -13.32 12.22 -10.78
C CYS A 76 -14.33 13.09 -10.02
N GLN A 77 -15.47 12.55 -9.58
CA GLN A 77 -16.51 13.27 -8.87
C GLN A 77 -16.93 14.58 -9.59
N ASN A 78 -16.99 14.53 -10.91
CA ASN A 78 -17.28 15.65 -11.83
C ASN A 78 -16.27 16.81 -11.78
N SER A 79 -15.05 16.58 -11.26
CA SER A 79 -13.99 17.59 -11.18
C SER A 79 -12.63 17.05 -11.61
N LEU A 80 -12.38 16.98 -12.90
CA LEU A 80 -11.09 16.51 -13.46
C LEU A 80 -9.88 17.28 -12.92
N HIS A 81 -10.02 18.60 -12.74
CA HIS A 81 -8.94 19.47 -12.23
C HIS A 81 -8.47 19.06 -10.83
N THR A 82 -9.36 18.59 -9.98
CA THR A 82 -8.99 18.13 -8.62
C THR A 82 -8.07 16.93 -8.66
N TYR A 83 -8.18 16.10 -9.71
CA TYR A 83 -7.45 14.84 -9.87
C TYR A 83 -6.28 14.93 -10.88
N GLU A 84 -5.91 16.12 -11.37
CA GLU A 84 -4.82 16.27 -12.37
C GLU A 84 -3.50 15.65 -11.89
N LYS A 85 -3.13 15.85 -10.62
CA LYS A 85 -1.93 15.25 -10.03
C LYS A 85 -2.01 13.72 -9.97
N ASP A 86 -3.17 13.18 -9.60
CA ASP A 86 -3.38 11.73 -9.52
C ASP A 86 -3.35 11.11 -10.91
N ILE A 87 -3.98 11.77 -11.90
CA ILE A 87 -3.96 11.37 -13.29
C ILE A 87 -2.52 11.39 -13.85
N ALA A 88 -1.74 12.43 -13.56
CA ALA A 88 -0.33 12.51 -13.94
C ALA A 88 0.51 11.43 -13.26
N ASN A 89 0.19 11.05 -12.02
CA ASN A 89 0.81 9.94 -11.30
C ASN A 89 0.33 8.55 -11.75
N GLY A 90 -0.65 8.49 -12.67
CA GLY A 90 -1.08 7.28 -13.36
C GLY A 90 -2.31 6.58 -12.78
N PHE A 91 -2.86 7.00 -11.64
CA PHE A 91 -4.08 6.41 -11.09
C PHE A 91 -4.82 7.34 -10.13
N ILE A 92 -6.11 7.08 -9.97
CA ILE A 92 -6.98 7.70 -8.97
C ILE A 92 -7.37 6.64 -7.95
N THR A 93 -7.25 6.96 -6.65
CA THR A 93 -7.75 6.08 -5.58
C THR A 93 -9.27 6.20 -5.48
N LEU A 94 -9.96 5.07 -5.57
CA LEU A 94 -11.40 4.96 -5.42
C LEU A 94 -11.79 4.61 -3.98
N TYR A 95 -13.08 4.80 -3.64
CA TYR A 95 -13.64 4.31 -2.40
C TYR A 95 -13.36 2.81 -2.22
N GLY A 96 -12.95 2.39 -1.03
CA GLY A 96 -12.51 1.02 -0.76
C GLY A 96 -11.02 0.77 -1.05
N GLY A 97 -10.27 1.81 -1.45
CA GLY A 97 -8.83 1.70 -1.70
C GLY A 97 -8.46 1.12 -3.07
N HIS A 98 -9.46 0.93 -3.92
CA HIS A 98 -9.22 0.48 -5.29
C HIS A 98 -8.53 1.58 -6.11
N ARG A 99 -7.90 1.21 -7.22
CA ARG A 99 -7.19 2.14 -8.09
C ARG A 99 -7.74 2.11 -9.50
N ALA A 100 -8.06 3.28 -10.03
CA ALA A 100 -8.43 3.47 -11.43
C ALA A 100 -7.25 4.09 -12.18
N GLY A 101 -6.54 3.30 -12.97
CA GLY A 101 -5.57 3.79 -13.95
C GLY A 101 -6.30 4.32 -15.18
N LEU A 102 -5.94 5.51 -15.65
CA LEU A 102 -6.52 6.14 -16.82
C LEU A 102 -5.50 6.20 -17.96
N CYS A 103 -5.89 5.79 -19.14
CA CYS A 103 -5.05 5.83 -20.34
C CYS A 103 -5.68 6.73 -21.41
N GLY A 104 -4.85 7.51 -22.09
CA GLY A 104 -5.27 8.46 -23.13
C GLY A 104 -4.07 9.14 -23.78
N THR A 105 -4.25 10.36 -24.26
CA THR A 105 -3.19 11.17 -24.90
C THR A 105 -2.50 12.03 -23.84
N ALA A 106 -1.20 11.88 -23.70
CA ALA A 106 -0.37 12.65 -22.77
C ALA A 106 -0.32 14.14 -23.15
N VAL A 107 -0.37 15.01 -22.15
CA VAL A 107 -0.14 16.45 -22.25
C VAL A 107 1.05 16.82 -21.37
N TYR A 108 2.11 17.31 -21.99
CA TYR A 108 3.33 17.72 -21.30
C TYR A 108 3.36 19.23 -21.06
N GLY A 109 3.89 19.63 -19.90
CA GLY A 109 4.18 21.01 -19.54
C GLY A 109 5.66 21.18 -19.16
N ASN A 110 6.02 22.35 -18.60
CA ASN A 110 7.41 22.71 -18.29
C ASN A 110 8.09 21.81 -17.23
N GLY A 111 7.33 20.96 -16.53
CA GLY A 111 7.83 20.07 -15.47
C GLY A 111 7.63 18.57 -15.73
N GLY A 112 7.27 18.17 -16.95
CA GLY A 112 6.98 16.77 -17.27
C GLY A 112 5.52 16.54 -17.68
N LEU A 113 4.98 15.34 -17.42
CA LEU A 113 3.59 14.99 -17.73
C LEU A 113 2.66 15.83 -16.83
N GLN A 114 1.87 16.69 -17.46
CA GLN A 114 0.93 17.57 -16.76
C GLN A 114 -0.43 16.88 -16.55
N THR A 115 -0.97 16.28 -17.60
CA THR A 115 -2.27 15.59 -17.54
C THR A 115 -2.44 14.66 -18.73
N VAL A 116 -3.58 13.96 -18.78
CA VAL A 116 -3.99 13.08 -19.87
C VAL A 116 -5.31 13.58 -20.43
N LYS A 117 -5.46 13.60 -21.77
CA LYS A 117 -6.70 13.92 -22.46
C LYS A 117 -7.08 12.80 -23.42
N ASN A 118 -8.29 12.89 -24.04
CA ASN A 118 -8.79 11.88 -24.98
C ASN A 118 -8.63 10.47 -24.42
N PHE A 119 -9.23 10.24 -23.28
CA PHE A 119 -9.14 8.96 -22.61
C PHE A 119 -9.64 7.82 -23.48
N SER A 120 -8.91 6.72 -23.52
CA SER A 120 -9.20 5.53 -24.31
C SER A 120 -9.52 4.31 -23.47
N SER A 121 -9.09 4.29 -22.22
CA SER A 121 -9.34 3.17 -21.31
C SER A 121 -9.23 3.53 -19.83
N ILE A 122 -9.90 2.71 -19.01
CA ILE A 122 -9.84 2.69 -17.55
C ILE A 122 -9.45 1.28 -17.13
N ASN A 123 -8.54 1.18 -16.17
CA ASN A 123 -8.18 -0.07 -15.53
C ASN A 123 -8.43 0.02 -14.03
N ILE A 124 -9.51 -0.59 -13.54
CA ILE A 124 -9.82 -0.63 -12.10
C ILE A 124 -9.16 -1.86 -11.49
N ARG A 125 -8.16 -1.63 -10.63
CA ARG A 125 -7.51 -2.69 -9.83
C ARG A 125 -8.19 -2.79 -8.47
N ILE A 126 -8.64 -3.98 -8.13
CA ILE A 126 -9.40 -4.24 -6.91
C ILE A 126 -8.41 -4.47 -5.76
N ALA A 127 -8.41 -3.55 -4.79
CA ALA A 127 -7.63 -3.71 -3.57
C ALA A 127 -8.27 -4.76 -2.67
N ARG A 128 -7.44 -5.59 -2.05
CA ARG A 128 -7.87 -6.61 -1.07
C ARG A 128 -7.06 -6.50 0.20
N GLN A 129 -7.74 -6.67 1.32
CA GLN A 129 -7.11 -6.84 2.62
C GLN A 129 -6.73 -8.32 2.81
N HIS A 130 -5.46 -8.57 3.12
CA HIS A 130 -4.96 -9.91 3.44
C HIS A 130 -4.62 -9.97 4.93
N TYR A 131 -5.37 -10.74 5.69
CA TYR A 131 -5.16 -10.95 7.12
C TYR A 131 -4.26 -12.15 7.38
N GLY A 132 -3.40 -12.06 8.40
CA GLY A 132 -2.50 -13.13 8.83
C GLY A 132 -1.21 -13.27 8.02
N ALA A 133 -0.97 -12.38 7.05
CA ALA A 133 0.26 -12.40 6.24
C ALA A 133 1.52 -12.13 7.07
N ALA A 134 1.40 -11.37 8.16
CA ALA A 134 2.51 -11.02 9.06
C ALA A 134 2.61 -11.90 10.31
N ARG A 135 1.84 -12.98 10.41
CA ARG A 135 1.72 -13.81 11.62
C ARG A 135 3.08 -14.24 12.19
N ASP A 136 4.00 -14.62 11.32
CA ASP A 136 5.31 -15.14 11.73
C ASP A 136 6.26 -14.05 12.25
N LEU A 137 5.92 -12.75 12.06
CA LEU A 137 6.68 -11.62 12.57
C LEU A 137 6.16 -11.10 13.92
N LEU A 138 4.94 -11.42 14.32
CA LEU A 138 4.31 -10.91 15.55
C LEU A 138 5.11 -11.22 16.81
N PRO A 139 5.72 -12.41 16.97
CA PRO A 139 6.53 -12.71 18.16
C PRO A 139 7.68 -11.71 18.40
N LEU A 140 8.18 -11.03 17.35
CA LEU A 140 9.22 -10.01 17.48
C LEU A 140 8.73 -8.77 18.24
N PHE A 141 7.43 -8.53 18.30
CA PHE A 141 6.81 -7.34 18.90
C PHE A 141 6.07 -7.62 20.21
N GLU A 142 5.72 -8.88 20.47
CA GLU A 142 4.96 -9.30 21.63
C GLU A 142 5.85 -9.62 22.86
N SER A 143 7.15 -9.82 22.65
CA SER A 143 8.11 -10.14 23.72
C SER A 143 8.46 -8.92 24.60
N LYS A 144 8.97 -9.15 25.83
CA LYS A 144 9.51 -8.09 26.67
C LYS A 144 10.70 -7.35 26.03
N CYS A 145 11.50 -8.06 25.22
CA CYS A 145 12.59 -7.53 24.41
C CYS A 145 12.13 -7.32 22.98
N ARG A 146 11.04 -6.55 22.80
CA ARG A 146 10.45 -6.31 21.48
C ARG A 146 11.44 -5.68 20.51
N SER A 147 11.36 -6.08 19.25
CA SER A 147 12.17 -5.50 18.19
C SER A 147 11.86 -4.02 18.01
N ARG A 148 12.89 -3.20 17.94
CA ARG A 148 12.78 -1.77 17.60
C ARG A 148 13.06 -1.48 16.13
N GLY A 149 13.44 -2.50 15.34
CA GLY A 149 13.74 -2.28 13.93
C GLY A 149 13.60 -3.56 13.12
N LEU A 150 12.81 -3.51 12.04
CA LEU A 150 12.60 -4.62 11.13
C LEU A 150 12.73 -4.15 9.67
N LEU A 151 13.57 -4.84 8.91
CA LEU A 151 13.66 -4.71 7.47
C LEU A 151 13.07 -5.95 6.79
N ILE A 152 12.05 -5.75 5.97
CA ILE A 152 11.41 -6.81 5.18
C ILE A 152 11.99 -6.76 3.76
N VAL A 153 12.73 -7.78 3.36
CA VAL A 153 13.38 -7.85 2.05
C VAL A 153 12.75 -8.93 1.17
N GLY A 154 12.85 -8.76 -0.14
CA GLY A 154 12.36 -9.71 -1.14
C GLY A 154 12.25 -9.07 -2.52
N ARG A 155 12.09 -9.88 -3.55
CA ARG A 155 11.90 -9.44 -4.94
C ARG A 155 10.68 -8.55 -5.12
N ALA A 156 10.62 -7.84 -6.25
CA ALA A 156 9.38 -7.20 -6.68
C ALA A 156 8.23 -8.24 -6.72
N LEU A 157 7.03 -7.82 -6.31
CA LEU A 157 5.82 -8.66 -6.26
C LEU A 157 5.89 -9.89 -5.32
N SER A 158 6.90 -10.00 -4.47
CA SER A 158 7.03 -11.12 -3.51
C SER A 158 6.02 -11.07 -2.35
N GLY A 159 5.26 -9.99 -2.19
CA GLY A 159 4.26 -9.80 -1.13
C GLY A 159 4.72 -8.92 0.05
N LYS A 160 5.87 -8.24 -0.04
CA LYS A 160 6.39 -7.35 1.03
C LYS A 160 5.36 -6.34 1.54
N THR A 161 4.74 -5.57 0.63
CA THR A 161 3.73 -4.56 0.98
C THR A 161 2.50 -5.17 1.65
N THR A 162 2.10 -6.37 1.25
CA THR A 162 0.99 -7.12 1.88
C THR A 162 1.32 -7.51 3.31
N ILE A 163 2.54 -8.04 3.53
CA ILE A 163 3.03 -8.39 4.85
C ILE A 163 3.21 -7.15 5.72
N LEU A 164 3.80 -6.06 5.16
CA LEU A 164 3.98 -4.80 5.87
C LEU A 164 2.64 -4.21 6.32
N ARG A 165 1.60 -4.22 5.46
CA ARG A 165 0.26 -3.74 5.81
C ARG A 165 -0.36 -4.53 6.93
N ASP A 166 -0.32 -5.87 6.87
CA ASP A 166 -0.89 -6.72 7.91
C ASP A 166 -0.09 -6.60 9.23
N LEU A 167 1.23 -6.44 9.15
CA LEU A 167 2.06 -6.15 10.32
C LEU A 167 1.67 -4.80 10.94
N CYS A 168 1.57 -3.73 10.12
CA CYS A 168 1.14 -2.41 10.57
C CYS A 168 -0.21 -2.47 11.29
N ARG A 169 -1.19 -3.20 10.72
CA ARG A 169 -2.49 -3.45 11.35
C ARG A 169 -2.37 -4.10 12.71
N CYS A 170 -1.56 -5.15 12.83
CA CYS A 170 -1.40 -5.89 14.07
C CYS A 170 -0.72 -5.04 15.15
N ILE A 171 0.43 -4.42 14.81
CA ILE A 171 1.15 -3.58 15.77
C ILE A 171 0.38 -2.29 16.11
N GLY A 172 -0.36 -1.72 15.15
CA GLY A 172 -1.24 -0.57 15.36
C GLY A 172 -2.48 -0.88 16.22
N GLY A 173 -2.70 -2.14 16.59
CA GLY A 173 -3.63 -2.54 17.65
C GLY A 173 -3.03 -2.50 19.05
N MET A 174 -1.70 -2.41 19.18
CA MET A 174 -0.96 -2.51 20.44
C MET A 174 -0.11 -1.27 20.74
N PHE A 175 0.35 -0.56 19.72
CA PHE A 175 1.32 0.52 19.79
C PHE A 175 0.87 1.72 18.96
N ARG A 176 1.38 2.91 19.30
CA ARG A 176 1.23 4.10 18.44
C ARG A 176 2.12 3.95 17.21
N VAL A 177 1.51 3.93 16.05
CA VAL A 177 2.21 3.75 14.77
C VAL A 177 2.04 5.01 13.92
N SER A 178 3.13 5.49 13.34
CA SER A 178 3.07 6.47 12.25
C SER A 178 3.42 5.77 10.95
N LEU A 179 2.45 5.67 10.05
CA LEU A 179 2.60 5.06 8.73
C LEU A 179 2.91 6.15 7.71
N ILE A 180 4.09 6.12 7.10
CA ILE A 180 4.48 7.01 6.00
C ILE A 180 4.18 6.30 4.69
N ASP A 181 3.02 6.61 4.10
CA ASP A 181 2.50 5.95 2.89
C ASP A 181 2.70 6.86 1.67
N GLU A 182 3.95 6.99 1.19
CA GLU A 182 4.33 7.86 0.08
C GLU A 182 3.59 7.48 -1.21
N ARG A 183 3.49 6.18 -1.51
CA ARG A 183 2.83 5.66 -2.72
C ARG A 183 1.34 5.42 -2.56
N GLN A 184 0.78 5.73 -1.40
CA GLN A 184 -0.64 5.51 -1.08
C GLN A 184 -1.09 4.05 -1.27
N GLU A 185 -0.19 3.09 -1.03
CA GLU A 185 -0.43 1.66 -1.30
C GLU A 185 -0.79 0.87 -0.06
N ILE A 186 -0.38 1.33 1.13
CA ILE A 186 -0.55 0.58 2.38
C ILE A 186 -1.93 0.86 2.97
N ALA A 187 -2.25 2.12 3.24
CA ALA A 187 -3.52 2.54 3.83
C ALA A 187 -4.62 2.79 2.78
N ALA A 188 -4.22 3.07 1.52
CA ALA A 188 -5.13 3.42 0.43
C ALA A 188 -6.16 4.48 0.84
N VAL A 189 -5.66 5.65 1.24
CA VAL A 189 -6.48 6.73 1.80
C VAL A 189 -7.43 7.30 0.74
N TYR A 190 -8.72 7.40 1.08
CA TYR A 190 -9.74 8.06 0.28
C TYR A 190 -10.46 9.12 1.12
N ASN A 191 -10.47 10.36 0.64
CA ASN A 191 -11.06 11.50 1.36
C ASN A 191 -10.58 11.59 2.83
N GLY A 192 -9.27 11.45 3.07
CA GLY A 192 -8.64 11.55 4.38
C GLY A 192 -8.84 10.34 5.30
N LYS A 193 -9.50 9.27 4.83
CA LYS A 193 -9.74 8.06 5.63
C LYS A 193 -9.01 6.85 5.03
N PRO A 194 -8.27 6.06 5.82
CA PRO A 194 -7.76 4.77 5.39
C PRO A 194 -8.90 3.86 4.94
N CYS A 195 -8.78 3.26 3.76
CA CYS A 195 -9.72 2.28 3.24
C CYS A 195 -9.32 0.84 3.58
N LEU A 196 -8.03 0.62 3.81
CA LEU A 196 -7.49 -0.65 4.28
C LEU A 196 -7.20 -0.53 5.77
N ASP A 197 -7.39 -1.63 6.50
CA ASP A 197 -7.15 -1.69 7.94
C ASP A 197 -5.64 -1.67 8.20
N VAL A 198 -5.18 -0.63 8.88
CA VAL A 198 -3.77 -0.43 9.26
C VAL A 198 -3.58 -0.39 10.79
N GLY A 199 -4.67 -0.67 11.55
CA GLY A 199 -4.67 -0.70 13.01
C GLY A 199 -5.22 0.57 13.65
N LEU A 200 -5.83 0.39 14.83
CA LEU A 200 -6.60 1.44 15.53
C LEU A 200 -5.74 2.65 15.95
N MET A 201 -4.48 2.42 16.36
CA MET A 201 -3.56 3.47 16.83
C MET A 201 -2.52 3.84 15.75
N THR A 202 -2.93 3.81 14.47
CA THR A 202 -2.07 4.17 13.34
C THR A 202 -2.48 5.50 12.74
N ASP A 203 -1.56 6.46 12.79
CA ASP A 203 -1.67 7.74 12.08
C ASP A 203 -1.02 7.64 10.69
N VAL A 204 -1.74 8.05 9.64
CA VAL A 204 -1.30 7.87 8.25
C VAL A 204 -0.83 9.20 7.66
N PHE A 205 0.43 9.26 7.30
CA PHE A 205 1.06 10.34 6.53
C PHE A 205 0.95 9.99 5.03
N ASN A 206 -0.18 10.35 4.43
CA ASN A 206 -0.53 9.98 3.07
C ASN A 206 0.12 10.87 2.02
N GLY A 207 0.94 10.31 1.12
CA GLY A 207 1.61 11.04 0.05
C GLY A 207 2.77 11.92 0.51
N TYR A 208 3.23 11.79 1.75
CA TYR A 208 4.44 12.44 2.24
C TYR A 208 5.69 11.73 1.68
N GLY A 209 6.70 12.51 1.26
CA GLY A 209 8.03 11.96 1.06
C GLY A 209 8.56 11.35 2.36
N LYS A 210 9.32 10.25 2.27
CA LYS A 210 9.70 9.43 3.44
C LYS A 210 10.43 10.24 4.51
N SER A 211 11.45 11.00 4.14
CA SER A 211 12.23 11.80 5.09
C SER A 211 11.38 12.85 5.79
N ASP A 212 10.58 13.61 5.04
CA ASP A 212 9.66 14.61 5.60
C ASP A 212 8.62 13.96 6.54
N GLY A 213 8.06 12.83 6.12
CA GLY A 213 7.06 12.07 6.89
C GLY A 213 7.65 11.57 8.22
N ILE A 214 8.85 11.00 8.21
CA ILE A 214 9.55 10.50 9.41
C ILE A 214 9.80 11.66 10.39
N ILE A 215 10.38 12.76 9.91
CA ILE A 215 10.68 13.93 10.74
C ILE A 215 9.40 14.49 11.40
N ARG A 216 8.32 14.61 10.63
CA ARG A 216 7.04 15.10 11.15
C ARG A 216 6.40 14.14 12.14
N ALA A 217 6.44 12.84 11.84
CA ALA A 217 5.93 11.79 12.72
C ALA A 217 6.59 11.86 14.10
N VAL A 218 7.93 11.94 14.14
CA VAL A 218 8.69 12.10 15.39
C VAL A 218 8.28 13.35 16.15
N ARG A 219 8.16 14.50 15.45
CA ARG A 219 7.86 15.79 16.09
C ARG A 219 6.43 15.92 16.61
N CYS A 220 5.46 15.33 15.90
CA CYS A 220 4.05 15.61 16.14
C CYS A 220 3.29 14.46 16.80
N MET A 221 3.70 13.19 16.58
CA MET A 221 2.91 12.02 16.96
C MET A 221 3.54 11.19 18.07
N SER A 222 4.85 11.35 18.33
CA SER A 222 5.60 10.55 19.31
C SER A 222 5.31 9.05 19.18
N PRO A 223 5.53 8.45 18.00
CA PRO A 223 5.16 7.08 17.73
C PRO A 223 6.10 6.09 18.44
N ASP A 224 5.55 4.92 18.80
CA ASP A 224 6.34 3.77 19.23
C ASP A 224 7.04 3.12 18.02
N TYR A 225 6.36 3.13 16.84
CA TYR A 225 6.87 2.62 15.59
C TYR A 225 6.57 3.56 14.41
N ILE A 226 7.55 3.71 13.53
CA ILE A 226 7.41 4.34 12.23
C ILE A 226 7.47 3.24 11.18
N VAL A 227 6.43 3.16 10.34
CA VAL A 227 6.30 2.18 9.26
C VAL A 227 6.37 2.90 7.92
N THR A 228 7.21 2.45 7.01
CA THR A 228 7.25 2.96 5.62
C THR A 228 7.51 1.83 4.64
N ASP A 229 6.90 1.91 3.45
CA ASP A 229 7.28 1.00 2.38
C ASP A 229 8.63 1.43 1.78
N GLU A 230 9.32 0.52 1.18
CA GLU A 230 10.56 0.70 0.44
C GLU A 230 11.58 1.67 1.07
N LEU A 231 12.80 1.23 1.20
CA LEU A 231 13.92 2.04 1.67
C LEU A 231 14.11 3.27 0.75
N GLY A 232 14.36 4.43 1.30
CA GLY A 232 14.53 5.68 0.53
C GLY A 232 14.51 6.93 1.40
N ALA A 233 14.49 6.75 2.74
CA ALA A 233 14.69 7.83 3.69
C ALA A 233 16.19 8.19 3.76
N ASP A 234 16.50 9.45 3.98
CA ASP A 234 17.87 9.90 4.19
C ASP A 234 18.40 9.51 5.59
N ALA A 235 19.73 9.50 5.74
CA ALA A 235 20.39 9.13 6.99
C ALA A 235 19.98 10.02 8.17
N GLU A 236 19.66 11.30 7.93
CA GLU A 236 19.27 12.24 8.97
C GLU A 236 17.88 11.91 9.55
N SER A 237 16.89 11.62 8.70
CA SER A 237 15.55 11.26 9.16
C SER A 237 15.56 9.92 9.92
N ILE A 238 16.35 8.95 9.46
CA ILE A 238 16.55 7.66 10.16
C ILE A 238 17.16 7.90 11.54
N ARG A 239 18.22 8.73 11.61
CA ARG A 239 18.87 9.07 12.89
C ARG A 239 17.88 9.75 13.85
N GLN A 240 17.02 10.66 13.36
CA GLN A 240 16.01 11.29 14.21
C GLN A 240 15.01 10.28 14.76
N ALA A 241 14.57 9.30 13.95
CA ALA A 241 13.70 8.22 14.42
C ALA A 241 14.36 7.39 15.52
N VAL A 242 15.62 6.98 15.33
CA VAL A 242 16.40 6.21 16.31
C VAL A 242 16.57 7.01 17.61
N ASN A 243 16.98 8.28 17.51
CA ASN A 243 17.21 9.15 18.67
C ASN A 243 15.92 9.44 19.47
N SER A 244 14.77 9.45 18.81
CA SER A 244 13.47 9.58 19.48
C SER A 244 13.03 8.32 20.23
N GLY A 245 13.74 7.20 20.03
CA GLY A 245 13.40 5.90 20.60
C GLY A 245 12.29 5.17 19.83
N SER A 246 11.84 5.70 18.66
CA SER A 246 10.87 5.04 17.81
C SER A 246 11.48 3.85 17.08
N GLY A 247 10.78 2.74 17.00
CA GLY A 247 11.15 1.60 16.17
C GLY A 247 10.92 1.91 14.70
N LEU A 248 11.74 1.35 13.80
CA LEU A 248 11.63 1.58 12.36
C LEU A 248 11.34 0.28 11.62
N ILE A 249 10.26 0.26 10.84
CA ILE A 249 9.85 -0.90 10.05
C ILE A 249 9.76 -0.48 8.58
N MET A 250 10.55 -1.14 7.74
CA MET A 250 10.71 -0.78 6.33
C MET A 250 10.72 -2.00 5.43
N THR A 251 10.53 -1.78 4.12
CA THR A 251 10.81 -2.82 3.12
C THR A 251 11.98 -2.41 2.22
N ALA A 252 12.61 -3.39 1.59
CA ALA A 252 13.62 -3.16 0.57
C ALA A 252 13.63 -4.28 -0.47
N HIS A 253 14.24 -4.00 -1.63
CA HIS A 253 14.43 -5.00 -2.66
C HIS A 253 15.77 -5.72 -2.47
N ALA A 254 15.70 -7.04 -2.23
CA ALA A 254 16.85 -7.95 -2.27
C ALA A 254 16.33 -9.39 -2.45
N ASP A 255 17.11 -10.21 -3.16
CA ASP A 255 16.75 -11.62 -3.44
C ASP A 255 17.11 -12.54 -2.27
N SER A 256 18.00 -12.09 -1.39
CA SER A 256 18.46 -12.79 -0.20
C SER A 256 18.90 -11.82 0.90
N ILE A 257 19.06 -12.32 2.12
CA ILE A 257 19.59 -11.54 3.24
C ILE A 257 21.05 -11.12 2.96
N ASP A 258 21.84 -11.97 2.33
CA ASP A 258 23.24 -11.66 2.00
C ASP A 258 23.35 -10.57 0.93
N GLU A 259 22.43 -10.54 -0.04
CA GLU A 259 22.36 -9.46 -1.01
C GLU A 259 21.95 -8.14 -0.34
N ALA A 260 20.99 -8.18 0.59
CA ALA A 260 20.62 -7.00 1.37
C ALA A 260 21.81 -6.36 2.07
N TYR A 261 22.74 -7.16 2.62
CA TYR A 261 23.97 -6.65 3.23
C TYR A 261 24.98 -6.04 2.24
N ARG A 262 24.93 -6.44 0.96
CA ARG A 262 25.82 -5.90 -0.09
C ARG A 262 25.28 -4.59 -0.67
N ASN A 263 23.99 -4.33 -0.52
CA ASN A 263 23.38 -3.10 -0.98
C ASN A 263 23.77 -1.95 -0.04
N GLU A 264 24.46 -0.93 -0.57
CA GLU A 264 25.02 0.18 0.21
C GLU A 264 23.93 0.96 0.97
N GLY A 265 22.80 1.23 0.33
CA GLY A 265 21.67 1.93 0.97
C GLY A 265 21.08 1.14 2.14
N ILE A 266 20.91 -0.17 1.99
CA ILE A 266 20.41 -1.05 3.05
C ILE A 266 21.45 -1.14 4.19
N ARG A 267 22.72 -1.29 3.84
CA ARG A 267 23.81 -1.37 4.80
C ARG A 267 23.90 -0.13 5.68
N THR A 268 23.77 1.06 5.10
CA THR A 268 23.76 2.32 5.85
C THR A 268 22.68 2.33 6.95
N VAL A 269 21.49 1.79 6.65
CA VAL A 269 20.38 1.71 7.64
C VAL A 269 20.65 0.64 8.70
N ILE A 270 21.27 -0.48 8.33
CA ILE A 270 21.69 -1.53 9.27
C ILE A 270 22.76 -0.98 10.22
N ASP A 271 23.80 -0.34 9.66
CA ASP A 271 24.93 0.20 10.41
C ASP A 271 24.53 1.36 11.35
N SER A 272 23.41 2.04 11.08
CA SER A 272 22.84 3.05 11.99
C SER A 272 22.24 2.46 13.27
N GLY A 273 22.12 1.13 13.39
CA GLY A 273 21.44 0.45 14.50
C GLY A 273 19.90 0.55 14.47
N ALA A 274 19.33 1.17 13.43
CA ALA A 274 17.88 1.32 13.27
C ALA A 274 17.17 -0.02 13.05
N ILE A 275 17.87 -1.03 12.52
CA ILE A 275 17.33 -2.35 12.18
C ILE A 275 17.94 -3.42 13.07
N GLN A 276 17.12 -4.18 13.75
CA GLN A 276 17.50 -5.30 14.62
C GLN A 276 17.20 -6.68 14.00
N HIS A 277 16.26 -6.73 13.07
CA HIS A 277 15.88 -7.96 12.39
C HIS A 277 15.71 -7.73 10.88
N ILE A 278 16.06 -8.75 10.10
CA ILE A 278 15.78 -8.81 8.66
C ILE A 278 14.90 -10.03 8.41
N ALA A 279 13.77 -9.81 7.72
CA ALA A 279 12.87 -10.87 7.28
C ALA A 279 12.91 -10.99 5.76
N LEU A 280 13.14 -12.20 5.23
CA LEU A 280 13.12 -12.50 3.81
C LEU A 280 11.72 -12.99 3.40
N VAL A 281 11.18 -12.39 2.33
CA VAL A 281 9.89 -12.73 1.76
C VAL A 281 10.06 -13.31 0.36
N GLN A 282 9.56 -14.52 0.18
CA GLN A 282 9.52 -15.23 -1.11
C GLN A 282 8.15 -15.88 -1.28
N ASN A 283 7.58 -15.80 -2.50
CA ASN A 283 6.30 -16.41 -2.83
C ASN A 283 5.19 -16.08 -1.81
N HIS A 284 5.07 -14.81 -1.44
CA HIS A 284 4.10 -14.27 -0.49
C HIS A 284 4.19 -14.84 0.95
N ARG A 285 5.34 -15.42 1.33
CA ARG A 285 5.59 -15.99 2.66
C ARG A 285 6.91 -15.50 3.21
N ILE A 286 7.00 -15.44 4.54
CA ILE A 286 8.25 -15.20 5.26
C ILE A 286 9.01 -16.52 5.27
N THR A 287 10.20 -16.52 4.66
CA THR A 287 11.02 -17.74 4.53
C THR A 287 12.21 -17.77 5.48
N ALA A 288 12.63 -16.61 5.98
CA ALA A 288 13.69 -16.51 6.98
C ALA A 288 13.54 -15.22 7.78
N VAL A 289 13.92 -15.27 9.06
CA VAL A 289 14.11 -14.10 9.93
C VAL A 289 15.46 -14.21 10.58
N LYS A 290 16.30 -13.17 10.44
CA LYS A 290 17.63 -13.10 11.02
C LYS A 290 17.70 -11.93 11.99
N GLN A 291 18.14 -12.19 13.22
CA GLN A 291 18.51 -11.14 14.17
C GLN A 291 19.90 -10.60 13.83
N LEU A 292 20.03 -9.28 13.85
CA LEU A 292 21.30 -8.59 13.68
C LEU A 292 21.95 -8.42 15.05
N ILE A 293 23.20 -8.86 15.17
CA ILE A 293 23.99 -8.64 16.38
C ILE A 293 24.59 -7.24 16.25
N THR A 294 24.03 -6.26 16.97
CA THR A 294 24.67 -4.96 17.14
C THR A 294 25.78 -5.10 18.18
N ALA A 295 26.95 -4.47 17.93
CA ALA A 295 28.12 -4.55 18.82
C ALA A 295 27.81 -4.08 20.27
N GLU A 296 26.70 -3.37 20.49
CA GLU A 296 26.26 -2.88 21.80
C GLU A 296 25.40 -3.87 22.61
N ALA A 297 24.97 -5.00 22.03
CA ALA A 297 24.11 -5.96 22.73
C ALA A 297 24.84 -6.83 23.75
N ASN A 298 26.16 -6.69 23.89
CA ASN A 298 26.98 -7.38 24.92
C ASN A 298 27.06 -6.64 26.25
N ALA A 299 26.46 -5.48 26.40
CA ALA A 299 26.44 -4.76 27.66
C ALA A 299 24.96 -4.63 28.13
N VAL A 300 24.73 -5.25 29.31
CA VAL A 300 23.51 -5.10 30.12
C VAL A 300 22.34 -6.03 29.78
N CYS A 301 22.53 -7.29 30.12
CA CYS A 301 21.49 -8.10 30.76
C CYS A 301 22.00 -8.52 32.15
N THR A 302 22.11 -7.55 33.06
CA THR A 302 22.29 -7.82 34.49
C THR A 302 21.37 -6.85 35.23
N ILE A 303 20.28 -7.35 35.71
CA ILE A 303 19.55 -7.16 36.96
C ILE A 303 18.13 -7.70 36.78
#